data_3597cebcdce9669081f53f483572f8bc
#
_entry.id   3597cebcdce9669081f53f483572f8bc
#
_cell.length_a   1.000
_cell.length_b   1.000
_cell.length_c   1.000
_cell.angle_alpha   90.00
_cell.angle_beta   90.00
_cell.angle_gamma   90.00
#
_symmetry.space_group_name_H-M   'P 1'
#
loop_
_entity.id
_entity.type
_entity.pdbx_description
1 polymer ?
#
loop_
_entity_poly.entity_id
_entity_poly.type
_entity_poly.pdbx_seq_one_letter_code
_entity_poly.pdbx_strand_id
1 'polypeptide(L)'
;MSSNPETQLRDAGLRITSGRLAVIAALESHPHSDAESLWGIVRQDLPGISVQSVHNVLHDLSDAGLLRRIEPAGSSSRYERRLNDNHHHVVCTSCGRIADVDCVHGAAPCLAPSNTSGFVINTAEVTFWGVCPGCASATAAVTTSTANGVPGETTAPAGTAVPAKINAPGETTAPAETTAPAETTAPAEAADPAGTAAA
;
A
#
# COMPACT_ATOMS: atom_id res chain seq x y z
N MET A 1 -2.35 -24.22 -3.21
CA MET A 1 -2.02 -24.76 -4.55
C MET A 1 -2.02 -23.58 -5.50
N SER A 2 -0.85 -23.12 -5.96
CA SER A 2 -0.77 -22.03 -6.94
C SER A 2 -1.38 -22.54 -8.25
N SER A 3 -2.53 -22.01 -8.65
CA SER A 3 -3.10 -22.27 -9.95
C SER A 3 -2.14 -21.73 -11.02
N ASN A 4 -2.03 -22.47 -12.15
CA ASN A 4 -1.17 -22.07 -13.27
C ASN A 4 -1.49 -20.63 -13.72
N PRO A 5 -0.48 -19.75 -13.88
CA PRO A 5 -0.67 -18.36 -14.32
C PRO A 5 -1.52 -18.20 -15.59
N GLU A 6 -1.41 -19.12 -16.54
CA GLU A 6 -2.25 -19.10 -17.73
C GLU A 6 -3.73 -19.31 -17.44
N THR A 7 -4.03 -20.20 -16.49
CA THR A 7 -5.41 -20.44 -16.02
C THR A 7 -5.95 -19.20 -15.33
N GLN A 8 -5.16 -18.59 -14.43
CA GLN A 8 -5.54 -17.35 -13.75
C GLN A 8 -5.86 -16.22 -14.73
N LEU A 9 -5.01 -16.02 -15.75
CA LEU A 9 -5.25 -15.02 -16.80
C LEU A 9 -6.54 -15.30 -17.55
N ARG A 10 -6.80 -16.56 -17.91
CA ARG A 10 -8.00 -16.96 -18.65
C ARG A 10 -9.27 -16.74 -17.82
N ASP A 11 -9.24 -17.14 -16.55
CA ASP A 11 -10.37 -17.00 -15.63
C ASP A 11 -10.70 -15.54 -15.35
N ALA A 12 -9.67 -14.67 -15.34
CA ALA A 12 -9.79 -13.22 -15.25
C ALA A 12 -10.19 -12.53 -16.58
N GLY A 13 -10.45 -13.29 -17.66
CA GLY A 13 -10.79 -12.74 -18.97
C GLY A 13 -9.63 -12.05 -19.69
N LEU A 14 -8.41 -12.24 -19.21
CA LEU A 14 -7.24 -11.61 -19.78
C LEU A 14 -6.57 -12.49 -20.83
N ARG A 15 -6.13 -11.84 -21.92
CA ARG A 15 -5.38 -12.51 -22.96
C ARG A 15 -4.02 -12.99 -22.43
N ILE A 16 -3.68 -14.24 -22.70
CA ILE A 16 -2.36 -14.80 -22.38
C ILE A 16 -1.32 -14.19 -23.32
N THR A 17 -0.32 -13.53 -22.77
CA THR A 17 0.80 -12.95 -23.49
C THR A 17 2.11 -13.26 -22.77
N SER A 18 3.23 -13.30 -23.50
CA SER A 18 4.56 -13.50 -22.91
C SER A 18 4.90 -12.42 -21.87
N GLY A 19 4.51 -11.16 -22.14
CA GLY A 19 4.72 -10.06 -21.17
C GLY A 19 3.99 -10.25 -19.85
N ARG A 20 2.71 -10.69 -19.87
CA ARG A 20 1.95 -10.96 -18.65
C ARG A 20 2.52 -12.12 -17.86
N LEU A 21 2.87 -13.21 -18.55
CA LEU A 21 3.47 -14.38 -17.89
C LEU A 21 4.82 -14.04 -17.28
N ALA A 22 5.67 -13.27 -17.98
CA ALA A 22 6.97 -12.85 -17.48
C ALA A 22 6.86 -11.93 -16.24
N VAL A 23 5.93 -10.96 -16.25
CA VAL A 23 5.68 -10.10 -15.10
C VAL A 23 5.18 -10.90 -13.88
N ILE A 24 4.26 -11.85 -14.11
CA ILE A 24 3.77 -12.74 -13.06
C ILE A 24 4.91 -13.57 -12.46
N ALA A 25 5.76 -14.18 -13.29
CA ALA A 25 6.91 -14.97 -12.84
C ALA A 25 7.95 -14.11 -12.10
N ALA A 26 8.21 -12.89 -12.57
CA ALA A 26 9.11 -11.95 -11.90
C ALA A 26 8.61 -11.58 -10.52
N LEU A 27 7.30 -11.34 -10.35
CA LEU A 27 6.71 -11.00 -9.05
C LEU A 27 6.66 -12.18 -8.06
N GLU A 28 6.64 -13.42 -8.53
CA GLU A 28 6.78 -14.60 -7.66
C GLU A 28 8.15 -14.64 -6.97
N SER A 29 9.18 -14.26 -7.70
CA SER A 29 10.57 -14.26 -7.20
C SER A 29 10.96 -12.95 -6.53
N HIS A 30 10.32 -11.86 -6.91
CA HIS A 30 10.65 -10.50 -6.45
C HIS A 30 9.37 -9.74 -6.05
N PRO A 31 8.71 -10.13 -4.96
CA PRO A 31 7.54 -9.42 -4.46
C PRO A 31 7.91 -7.98 -4.06
N HIS A 32 6.92 -7.10 -4.02
CA HIS A 32 7.07 -5.68 -3.68
C HIS A 32 7.99 -4.89 -4.62
N SER A 33 8.20 -5.38 -5.84
CA SER A 33 8.95 -4.66 -6.87
C SER A 33 8.10 -3.56 -7.51
N ASP A 34 8.77 -2.46 -7.91
CA ASP A 34 8.17 -1.44 -8.76
C ASP A 34 8.28 -1.81 -10.25
N ALA A 35 7.64 -1.01 -11.10
CA ALA A 35 7.58 -1.28 -12.53
C ALA A 35 8.97 -1.24 -13.21
N GLU A 36 9.86 -0.35 -12.78
CA GLU A 36 11.20 -0.25 -13.35
C GLU A 36 12.07 -1.46 -12.98
N SER A 37 12.02 -1.86 -11.71
CA SER A 37 12.70 -3.07 -11.23
C SER A 37 12.21 -4.31 -11.98
N LEU A 38 10.89 -4.46 -12.15
CA LEU A 38 10.29 -5.56 -12.91
C LEU A 38 10.69 -5.51 -14.38
N TRP A 39 10.70 -4.33 -15.00
CA TRP A 39 11.19 -4.20 -16.36
C TRP A 39 12.64 -4.64 -16.48
N GLY A 40 13.50 -4.26 -15.54
CA GLY A 40 14.90 -4.69 -15.49
C GLY A 40 15.07 -6.21 -15.46
N ILE A 41 14.16 -6.92 -14.79
CA ILE A 41 14.13 -8.39 -14.72
C ILE A 41 13.58 -8.98 -16.02
N VAL A 42 12.37 -8.58 -16.41
CA VAL A 42 11.61 -9.16 -17.53
C VAL A 42 12.33 -8.95 -18.86
N ARG A 43 13.03 -7.83 -19.04
CA ARG A 43 13.78 -7.57 -20.29
C ARG A 43 14.93 -8.54 -20.55
N GLN A 44 15.37 -9.31 -19.56
CA GLN A 44 16.41 -10.31 -19.75
C GLN A 44 15.91 -11.45 -20.65
N ASP A 45 14.64 -11.84 -20.49
CA ASP A 45 14.00 -12.88 -21.29
C ASP A 45 13.21 -12.31 -22.47
N LEU A 46 12.74 -11.06 -22.36
CA LEU A 46 11.97 -10.35 -23.38
C LEU A 46 12.65 -9.01 -23.73
N PRO A 47 13.77 -9.01 -24.49
CA PRO A 47 14.56 -7.79 -24.74
C PRO A 47 13.79 -6.67 -25.44
N GLY A 48 12.71 -6.98 -26.15
CA GLY A 48 11.86 -6.00 -26.84
C GLY A 48 10.77 -5.38 -26.00
N ILE A 49 10.62 -5.75 -24.70
CA ILE A 49 9.58 -5.20 -23.86
C ILE A 49 9.97 -3.78 -23.40
N SER A 50 9.05 -2.83 -23.53
CA SER A 50 9.25 -1.47 -23.03
C SER A 50 8.79 -1.35 -21.56
N VAL A 51 9.33 -0.38 -20.84
CA VAL A 51 8.86 -0.05 -19.47
C VAL A 51 7.36 0.29 -19.46
N GLN A 52 6.87 0.99 -20.50
CA GLN A 52 5.45 1.31 -20.63
C GLN A 52 4.59 0.05 -20.79
N SER A 53 5.09 -0.96 -21.51
CA SER A 53 4.39 -2.25 -21.62
C SER A 53 4.29 -2.95 -20.28
N VAL A 54 5.32 -2.87 -19.43
CA VAL A 54 5.28 -3.42 -18.06
C VAL A 54 4.27 -2.67 -17.20
N HIS A 55 4.23 -1.34 -17.27
CA HIS A 55 3.20 -0.54 -16.58
C HIS A 55 1.79 -0.95 -16.99
N ASN A 56 1.53 -1.10 -18.29
CA ASN A 56 0.21 -1.51 -18.79
C ASN A 56 -0.16 -2.91 -18.28
N VAL A 57 0.79 -3.84 -18.28
CA VAL A 57 0.58 -5.20 -17.76
C VAL A 57 0.26 -5.17 -16.27
N LEU A 58 1.00 -4.39 -15.47
CA LEU A 58 0.77 -4.26 -14.03
C LEU A 58 -0.61 -3.66 -13.73
N HIS A 59 -1.02 -2.66 -14.51
CA HIS A 59 -2.36 -2.07 -14.41
C HIS A 59 -3.44 -3.12 -14.71
N ASP A 60 -3.37 -3.78 -15.88
CA ASP A 60 -4.34 -4.80 -16.28
C ASP A 60 -4.47 -5.93 -15.24
N LEU A 61 -3.34 -6.41 -14.72
CA LEU A 61 -3.32 -7.48 -13.71
C LEU A 61 -3.88 -7.02 -12.37
N SER A 62 -3.63 -5.77 -11.97
CA SER A 62 -4.18 -5.20 -10.74
C SER A 62 -5.69 -4.98 -10.85
N ASP A 63 -6.18 -4.45 -11.96
CA ASP A 63 -7.61 -4.24 -12.22
C ASP A 63 -8.38 -5.57 -12.27
N ALA A 64 -7.73 -6.62 -12.75
CA ALA A 64 -8.27 -7.98 -12.77
C ALA A 64 -8.18 -8.70 -11.42
N GLY A 65 -7.63 -8.06 -10.39
CA GLY A 65 -7.48 -8.66 -9.06
C GLY A 65 -6.46 -9.80 -8.98
N LEU A 66 -5.53 -9.87 -9.94
CA LEU A 66 -4.45 -10.86 -9.96
C LEU A 66 -3.18 -10.36 -9.25
N LEU A 67 -3.09 -9.06 -9.02
CA LEU A 67 -2.04 -8.41 -8.25
C LEU A 67 -2.65 -7.45 -7.23
N ARG A 68 -1.96 -7.26 -6.12
CA ARG A 68 -2.17 -6.14 -5.21
C ARG A 68 -1.18 -5.03 -5.54
N ARG A 69 -1.67 -3.80 -5.60
CA ARG A 69 -0.85 -2.60 -5.69
C ARG A 69 -0.75 -1.95 -4.32
N ILE A 70 0.47 -1.66 -3.89
CA ILE A 70 0.79 -1.02 -2.61
C ILE A 70 1.38 0.35 -2.94
N GLU A 71 0.91 1.40 -2.27
CA GLU A 71 1.35 2.78 -2.51
C GLU A 71 1.97 3.38 -1.23
N PRO A 72 3.23 3.04 -0.90
CA PRO A 72 3.88 3.60 0.27
C PRO A 72 4.12 5.09 0.07
N ALA A 73 3.83 5.89 1.10
CA ALA A 73 4.00 7.34 1.03
C ALA A 73 5.44 7.72 0.62
N GLY A 74 5.57 8.58 -0.39
CA GLY A 74 6.86 9.09 -0.87
C GLY A 74 7.68 8.13 -1.73
N SER A 75 7.11 7.01 -2.17
CA SER A 75 7.79 6.06 -3.07
C SER A 75 6.91 5.65 -4.25
N SER A 76 7.52 4.98 -5.25
CA SER A 76 6.79 4.38 -6.37
C SER A 76 5.86 3.26 -5.89
N SER A 77 4.77 3.04 -6.64
CA SER A 77 3.87 1.91 -6.40
C SER A 77 4.63 0.59 -6.47
N ARG A 78 4.29 -0.31 -5.57
CA ARG A 78 4.83 -1.67 -5.47
C ARG A 78 3.74 -2.68 -5.78
N TYR A 79 4.14 -3.86 -6.22
CA TYR A 79 3.20 -4.89 -6.65
C TYR A 79 3.54 -6.23 -6.01
N GLU A 80 2.50 -7.01 -5.70
CA GLU A 80 2.63 -8.34 -5.14
C GLU A 80 1.55 -9.28 -5.65
N ARG A 81 1.79 -10.58 -5.50
CA ARG A 81 0.83 -11.65 -5.83
C ARG A 81 0.16 -12.28 -4.61
N ARG A 82 0.51 -11.83 -3.42
CA ARG A 82 -0.11 -12.31 -2.18
C ARG A 82 -1.48 -11.67 -2.04
N LEU A 83 -2.53 -12.46 -2.35
CA LEU A 83 -3.92 -12.04 -2.38
C LEU A 83 -4.74 -12.92 -1.43
N ASN A 84 -5.90 -12.40 -0.99
CA ASN A 84 -6.90 -13.16 -0.23
C ASN A 84 -6.45 -13.65 1.16
N ASP A 85 -5.43 -13.04 1.71
CA ASP A 85 -5.04 -13.20 3.10
C ASP A 85 -4.97 -11.83 3.79
N ASN A 86 -4.97 -11.85 5.12
CA ASN A 86 -4.91 -10.63 5.91
C ASN A 86 -3.49 -10.41 6.41
N HIS A 87 -2.69 -9.71 5.63
CA HIS A 87 -1.35 -9.29 6.01
C HIS A 87 -1.19 -7.77 5.90
N HIS A 88 -0.15 -7.28 6.51
CA HIS A 88 0.25 -5.88 6.52
C HIS A 88 1.66 -5.74 5.96
N HIS A 89 2.08 -4.51 5.72
CA HIS A 89 3.42 -4.23 5.21
C HIS A 89 4.22 -3.44 6.23
N VAL A 90 5.52 -3.71 6.32
CA VAL A 90 6.49 -2.84 6.99
C VAL A 90 7.43 -2.25 5.94
N VAL A 91 7.57 -0.92 5.96
CA VAL A 91 8.39 -0.16 5.02
C VAL A 91 9.59 0.41 5.74
N CYS A 92 10.78 0.19 5.20
CA CYS A 92 12.00 0.77 5.73
C CYS A 92 12.09 2.24 5.35
N THR A 93 12.15 3.13 6.36
CA THR A 93 12.26 4.57 6.17
C THR A 93 13.60 5.00 5.57
N SER A 94 14.62 4.15 5.60
CA SER A 94 15.97 4.44 5.09
C SER A 94 16.16 4.00 3.64
N CYS A 95 15.75 2.77 3.26
CA CYS A 95 16.01 2.23 1.93
C CYS A 95 14.75 1.88 1.13
N GLY A 96 13.55 2.09 1.69
CA GLY A 96 12.28 1.79 1.01
C GLY A 96 11.96 0.31 0.85
N ARG A 97 12.76 -0.61 1.43
CA ARG A 97 12.45 -2.04 1.41
C ARG A 97 11.10 -2.29 2.08
N ILE A 98 10.28 -3.13 1.45
CA ILE A 98 9.02 -3.60 2.01
C ILE A 98 9.16 -5.06 2.40
N ALA A 99 8.48 -5.46 3.46
CA ALA A 99 8.29 -6.85 3.87
C ALA A 99 6.88 -7.05 4.40
N ASP A 100 6.37 -8.28 4.27
CA ASP A 100 5.08 -8.68 4.80
C ASP A 100 5.15 -8.89 6.30
N VAL A 101 4.05 -8.53 6.96
CA VAL A 101 3.80 -8.81 8.38
C VAL A 101 2.43 -9.46 8.49
N ASP A 102 2.38 -10.67 8.99
CA ASP A 102 1.13 -11.39 9.17
C ASP A 102 0.24 -10.71 10.22
N CYS A 103 -1.05 -10.64 9.95
CA CYS A 103 -2.01 -10.07 10.89
C CYS A 103 -2.29 -11.03 12.04
N VAL A 104 -2.15 -10.55 13.27
CA VAL A 104 -2.44 -11.34 14.48
C VAL A 104 -3.93 -11.64 14.66
N HIS A 105 -4.82 -10.89 14.03
CA HIS A 105 -6.27 -11.07 14.11
C HIS A 105 -6.84 -12.02 13.04
N GLY A 106 -6.06 -12.32 12.00
CA GLY A 106 -6.40 -13.32 10.98
C GLY A 106 -7.55 -13.00 10.03
N ALA A 107 -8.42 -12.03 10.33
CA ALA A 107 -9.57 -11.64 9.51
C ALA A 107 -9.50 -10.18 9.07
N ALA A 108 -9.90 -9.90 7.84
CA ALA A 108 -10.00 -8.54 7.32
C ALA A 108 -11.45 -8.01 7.43
N PRO A 109 -11.65 -6.70 7.68
CA PRO A 109 -10.63 -5.74 8.08
C PRO A 109 -10.21 -5.96 9.54
N CYS A 110 -8.91 -5.96 9.82
CA CYS A 110 -8.38 -6.14 11.19
C CYS A 110 -8.59 -4.92 12.10
N LEU A 111 -8.97 -3.78 11.54
CA LEU A 111 -9.33 -2.56 12.23
C LEU A 111 -10.78 -2.20 11.92
N ALA A 112 -11.59 -2.08 12.98
CA ALA A 112 -12.95 -1.59 12.87
C ALA A 112 -12.99 -0.10 13.24
N PRO A 113 -13.46 0.79 12.35
CA PRO A 113 -13.62 2.20 12.69
C PRO A 113 -14.75 2.37 13.70
N SER A 114 -14.59 3.33 14.62
CA SER A 114 -15.63 3.67 15.60
C SER A 114 -16.87 4.32 14.97
N ASN A 115 -16.69 4.93 13.80
CA ASN A 115 -17.75 5.55 13.01
C ASN A 115 -17.42 5.40 11.52
N THR A 116 -18.36 4.94 10.73
CA THR A 116 -18.20 4.76 9.28
C THR A 116 -18.72 5.93 8.46
N SER A 117 -19.38 6.93 9.08
CA SER A 117 -20.04 8.04 8.39
C SER A 117 -20.98 7.59 7.24
N GLY A 118 -21.60 6.40 7.40
CA GLY A 118 -22.49 5.80 6.40
C GLY A 118 -21.77 5.03 5.28
N PHE A 119 -20.44 4.92 5.29
CA PHE A 119 -19.69 4.11 4.32
C PHE A 119 -19.77 2.62 4.67
N VAL A 120 -19.83 1.80 3.63
CA VAL A 120 -19.61 0.36 3.74
C VAL A 120 -18.10 0.13 3.65
N ILE A 121 -17.50 -0.34 4.74
CA ILE A 121 -16.06 -0.57 4.81
C ILE A 121 -15.75 -1.98 4.31
N ASN A 122 -14.95 -2.07 3.26
CA ASN A 122 -14.53 -3.34 2.67
C ASN A 122 -13.11 -3.74 3.06
N THR A 123 -12.22 -2.77 3.30
CA THR A 123 -10.79 -3.01 3.52
C THR A 123 -10.22 -1.99 4.49
N ALA A 124 -9.28 -2.42 5.31
CA ALA A 124 -8.41 -1.56 6.10
C ALA A 124 -6.96 -1.92 5.76
N GLU A 125 -6.16 -0.92 5.44
CA GLU A 125 -4.72 -1.11 5.18
C GLU A 125 -3.91 -0.55 6.35
N VAL A 126 -2.95 -1.33 6.83
CA VAL A 126 -2.01 -0.94 7.87
C VAL A 126 -0.60 -1.05 7.33
N THR A 127 0.12 0.06 7.36
CA THR A 127 1.54 0.11 6.99
C THR A 127 2.37 0.50 8.20
N PHE A 128 3.31 -0.36 8.56
CA PHE A 128 4.30 -0.08 9.60
C PHE A 128 5.52 0.58 8.97
N TRP A 129 6.12 1.52 9.68
CA TRP A 129 7.33 2.23 9.26
C TRP A 129 8.43 2.00 10.27
N GLY A 130 9.64 1.65 9.77
CA GLY A 130 10.77 1.35 10.63
C GLY A 130 12.08 1.32 9.87
N VAL A 131 13.15 0.82 10.49
CA VAL A 131 14.46 0.65 9.86
C VAL A 131 14.75 -0.84 9.73
N CYS A 132 15.03 -1.31 8.51
CA CYS A 132 15.33 -2.73 8.28
C CYS A 132 16.69 -3.13 8.93
N PRO A 133 16.90 -4.44 9.21
CA PRO A 133 18.13 -4.90 9.85
C PRO A 133 19.41 -4.48 9.12
N GLY A 134 19.40 -4.47 7.77
CA GLY A 134 20.55 -4.04 6.97
C GLY A 134 20.89 -2.57 7.16
N CYS A 135 19.89 -1.69 7.20
CA CYS A 135 20.10 -0.26 7.44
C CYS A 135 20.49 0.02 8.90
N ALA A 136 19.89 -0.69 9.86
CA ALA A 136 20.25 -0.57 11.27
C ALA A 136 21.72 -0.98 11.52
N SER A 137 22.18 -2.08 10.92
CA SER A 137 23.56 -2.53 11.02
C SER A 137 24.54 -1.56 10.37
N ALA A 138 24.18 -0.98 9.21
CA ALA A 138 25.01 0.01 8.54
C ALA A 138 25.20 1.28 9.38
N THR A 139 24.15 1.74 10.06
CA THR A 139 24.23 2.90 10.97
C THR A 139 25.12 2.60 12.18
N ALA A 140 25.01 1.39 12.76
CA ALA A 140 25.86 0.98 13.89
C ALA A 140 27.35 0.88 13.52
N ALA A 141 27.67 0.42 12.30
CA ALA A 141 29.03 0.33 11.81
C ALA A 141 29.70 1.70 11.63
N VAL A 142 28.94 2.72 11.22
CA VAL A 142 29.44 4.10 11.08
C VAL A 142 29.77 4.72 12.43
N THR A 143 28.98 4.45 13.47
CA THR A 143 29.24 4.98 14.82
C THR A 143 30.42 4.35 15.52
N THR A 144 30.78 3.09 15.18
CA THR A 144 31.96 2.42 15.77
C THR A 144 33.27 2.83 15.09
N SER A 145 33.25 3.30 13.84
CA SER A 145 34.45 3.72 13.11
C SER A 145 34.98 5.11 13.53
N THR A 146 34.17 5.94 14.18
CA THR A 146 34.58 7.28 14.65
C THR A 146 35.18 7.28 16.06
N ALA A 147 35.23 6.15 16.77
CA ALA A 147 35.75 6.07 18.14
C ALA A 147 37.28 5.82 18.26
N ASN A 148 38.01 5.62 17.15
CA ASN A 148 39.45 5.39 17.15
C ASN A 148 40.20 6.36 16.23
N GLY A 149 40.13 7.66 16.51
CA GLY A 149 40.90 8.69 15.80
C GLY A 149 41.36 9.77 16.77
N VAL A 150 42.65 9.82 17.01
CA VAL A 150 43.41 10.87 17.74
C VAL A 150 43.05 12.27 17.24
N PRO A 151 42.94 13.32 18.08
CA PRO A 151 42.61 14.65 17.64
C PRO A 151 43.80 15.31 16.89
N GLY A 152 43.65 15.47 15.62
CA GLY A 152 44.52 16.28 14.76
C GLY A 152 43.68 17.42 14.21
N GLU A 153 44.05 18.65 14.60
CA GLU A 153 43.63 19.94 14.06
C GLU A 153 43.67 19.94 12.55
N THR A 154 42.61 20.31 11.85
CA THR A 154 42.71 21.14 10.63
C THR A 154 41.33 21.47 10.07
N THR A 155 41.07 22.79 10.04
CA THR A 155 40.31 23.61 9.07
C THR A 155 39.15 22.96 8.30
N ALA A 156 37.94 23.47 8.54
CA ALA A 156 36.74 23.21 7.76
C ALA A 156 36.80 23.88 6.36
N PRO A 157 36.21 23.26 5.35
CA PRO A 157 35.51 24.00 4.32
C PRO A 157 34.00 23.89 4.50
N ALA A 158 33.33 25.03 4.40
CA ALA A 158 31.88 25.16 4.43
C ALA A 158 31.26 24.39 3.25
N GLY A 159 30.47 23.37 3.56
CA GLY A 159 29.64 22.65 2.62
C GLY A 159 28.21 22.71 3.11
N THR A 160 27.37 23.36 2.35
CA THR A 160 25.98 23.69 2.53
C THR A 160 25.14 22.43 2.84
N ALA A 161 24.73 22.26 4.09
CA ALA A 161 23.72 21.28 4.46
C ALA A 161 22.34 21.83 4.08
N VAL A 162 21.65 21.14 3.17
CA VAL A 162 20.24 21.40 2.89
C VAL A 162 19.43 20.73 3.99
N PRO A 163 18.65 21.45 4.81
CA PRO A 163 17.82 20.83 5.81
C PRO A 163 16.62 20.14 5.13
N ALA A 164 16.46 18.84 5.36
CA ALA A 164 15.23 18.14 5.05
C ALA A 164 14.08 18.77 5.87
N LYS A 165 13.16 19.43 5.17
CA LYS A 165 11.92 19.91 5.79
C LYS A 165 11.04 18.70 6.10
N ILE A 166 10.99 18.34 7.36
CA ILE A 166 9.93 17.50 7.91
C ILE A 166 8.73 18.44 8.08
N ASN A 167 7.75 18.34 7.18
CA ASN A 167 6.44 18.97 7.40
C ASN A 167 5.73 18.17 8.50
N ALA A 168 5.72 18.71 9.69
CA ALA A 168 4.77 18.29 10.72
C ALA A 168 3.36 18.70 10.27
N PRO A 169 2.33 17.85 10.44
CA PRO A 169 0.97 18.25 10.18
C PRO A 169 0.58 19.36 11.17
N GLY A 170 0.15 20.51 10.61
CA GLY A 170 -0.30 21.66 11.40
C GLY A 170 -1.47 21.28 12.30
N GLU A 171 -1.42 21.79 13.52
CA GLU A 171 -2.55 21.81 14.45
C GLU A 171 -3.76 22.45 13.76
N THR A 172 -4.77 21.65 13.50
CA THR A 172 -6.07 22.13 13.06
C THR A 172 -6.83 22.61 14.29
N THR A 173 -6.91 23.91 14.45
CA THR A 173 -7.81 24.58 15.40
C THR A 173 -9.24 24.11 15.14
N ALA A 174 -9.90 23.59 16.16
CA ALA A 174 -11.29 23.19 16.13
C ALA A 174 -12.20 24.38 15.76
N PRO A 175 -13.16 24.22 14.87
CA PRO A 175 -14.20 25.23 14.67
C PRO A 175 -15.18 25.22 15.85
N ALA A 176 -15.60 26.42 16.26
CA ALA A 176 -16.53 26.72 17.34
C ALA A 176 -17.88 26.00 17.17
N GLU A 177 -18.46 25.63 18.32
CA GLU A 177 -19.80 25.11 18.47
C GLU A 177 -20.83 25.96 17.71
N THR A 178 -21.55 25.33 16.79
CA THR A 178 -22.75 25.90 16.19
C THR A 178 -23.95 25.24 16.81
N THR A 179 -24.71 26.08 17.48
CA THR A 179 -26.00 25.89 18.14
C THR A 179 -26.98 25.04 17.31
N ALA A 180 -27.59 24.05 17.94
CA ALA A 180 -28.66 23.25 17.40
C ALA A 180 -29.90 24.08 17.08
N PRO A 181 -30.61 23.86 15.97
CA PRO A 181 -31.98 24.32 15.80
C PRO A 181 -32.99 23.32 16.36
N ALA A 182 -34.05 23.88 16.91
CA ALA A 182 -35.13 23.31 17.66
C ALA A 182 -35.93 22.18 16.96
N GLU A 183 -36.48 21.34 17.83
CA GLU A 183 -37.50 20.33 17.55
C GLU A 183 -38.62 20.85 16.66
N THR A 184 -38.95 20.08 15.63
CA THR A 184 -40.21 20.22 14.91
C THR A 184 -41.02 18.95 15.08
N THR A 185 -42.14 19.15 15.73
CA THR A 185 -43.26 18.28 16.06
C THR A 185 -43.69 17.36 14.89
N ALA A 186 -43.92 16.10 15.20
CA ALA A 186 -44.62 15.14 14.34
C ALA A 186 -46.11 15.49 14.17
N PRO A 187 -46.70 15.20 13.02
CA PRO A 187 -48.16 15.04 12.94
C PRO A 187 -48.55 13.55 12.99
N ALA A 188 -49.68 13.36 13.65
CA ALA A 188 -50.34 12.11 14.03
C ALA A 188 -50.88 11.31 12.83
N GLU A 189 -50.86 10.01 13.05
CA GLU A 189 -51.86 8.97 12.79
C GLU A 189 -53.04 9.32 11.81
N ALA A 190 -53.17 8.52 10.80
CA ALA A 190 -54.48 8.29 10.16
C ALA A 190 -54.63 6.80 9.81
N ALA A 191 -55.68 6.30 10.30
CA ALA A 191 -56.19 4.94 10.39
C ALA A 191 -56.34 4.18 9.06
N ASP A 192 -56.16 2.85 9.20
CA ASP A 192 -56.70 1.78 8.37
C ASP A 192 -58.25 1.90 8.22
N PRO A 193 -58.82 1.48 7.09
CA PRO A 193 -59.89 0.48 7.23
C PRO A 193 -59.73 -0.73 6.30
N ALA A 194 -59.98 -1.86 6.92
CA ALA A 194 -60.24 -3.14 6.35
C ALA A 194 -61.39 -3.15 5.34
N GLY A 195 -61.37 -4.13 4.44
CA GLY A 195 -62.52 -4.45 3.58
C GLY A 195 -62.22 -5.59 2.61
N THR A 196 -62.40 -6.80 3.00
CA THR A 196 -63.38 -7.80 2.52
C THR A 196 -63.20 -8.37 1.12
N ALA A 197 -62.81 -9.61 1.06
CA ALA A 197 -63.42 -10.85 0.56
C ALA A 197 -64.00 -10.93 -0.87
N ALA A 198 -63.74 -12.10 -1.44
CA ALA A 198 -64.57 -12.97 -2.31
C ALA A 198 -64.53 -12.75 -3.84
N ALA A 199 -64.01 -13.68 -4.54
CA ALA A 199 -64.59 -14.81 -5.29
C ALA A 199 -63.44 -15.56 -6.01
#